data_25b2780af71ef85bb97e915ec17ed139
#
_entry.id   25b2780af71ef85bb97e915ec17ed139
#
_cell.length_a   1.000
_cell.length_b   1.000
_cell.length_c   1.000
_cell.angle_alpha   90.00
_cell.angle_beta   90.00
_cell.angle_gamma   90.00
#
_symmetry.space_group_name_H-M   'P 1'
#
loop_
_entity.id
_entity.type
_entity.pdbx_description
1 polymer ?
#
loop_
_entity_poly.entity_id
_entity_poly.type
_entity_poly.pdbx_seq_one_letter_code
_entity_poly.pdbx_strand_id
1 'polypeptide(L)'
;SFQTIDEMDFTMCLQGLKTHYINSSFRFPCDKNTDFVYWGSDKSKTAGGEKSGDSRLNIIKSIAKNPDVSSTIIGRWPSGVKVEKKWIPLKETLGYLDQSYSTLCFNWIDQTAVTGRYHEALACDIVPFVWQNYDSNNILITDDWQRCLTVDELYDKIAEVKKSSKWLDKIKTDFMNRLPTEEQYYKEFEVVLNDCIKR
;
A
#
# COMPACT_ATOMS: atom_id res chain seq x y z
N SER A 1 -0.10 26.70 -1.46
CA SER A 1 0.02 26.46 -0.02
C SER A 1 -0.60 25.15 0.46
N PHE A 2 -1.66 24.63 -0.17
CA PHE A 2 -2.16 23.26 0.13
C PHE A 2 -1.15 22.18 -0.26
N GLN A 3 -0.40 22.42 -1.32
CA GLN A 3 0.63 21.51 -1.80
C GLN A 3 1.73 21.28 -0.74
N THR A 4 2.10 22.31 -0.02
CA THR A 4 3.17 22.26 1.01
C THR A 4 2.77 21.45 2.24
N ILE A 5 1.49 21.47 2.63
CA ILE A 5 0.97 20.68 3.76
C ILE A 5 0.94 19.20 3.38
N ASP A 6 0.48 18.88 2.17
CA ASP A 6 0.46 17.49 1.67
C ASP A 6 1.88 16.91 1.56
N GLU A 7 2.85 17.73 1.12
CA GLU A 7 4.27 17.34 1.07
C GLU A 7 4.85 17.10 2.47
N MET A 8 4.50 17.94 3.45
CA MET A 8 4.95 17.78 4.83
C MET A 8 4.38 16.53 5.48
N ASP A 9 3.09 16.28 5.35
CA ASP A 9 2.43 15.07 5.88
C ASP A 9 3.06 13.81 5.28
N PHE A 10 3.38 13.86 3.99
CA PHE A 10 4.04 12.77 3.29
C PHE A 10 5.45 12.53 3.82
N THR A 11 6.26 13.57 3.95
CA THR A 11 7.63 13.48 4.46
C THR A 11 7.66 12.98 5.90
N MET A 12 6.77 13.43 6.75
CA MET A 12 6.61 12.93 8.13
C MET A 12 6.23 11.46 8.18
N CYS A 13 5.31 11.02 7.33
CA CYS A 13 4.96 9.61 7.19
C CYS A 13 6.16 8.76 6.79
N LEU A 14 6.92 9.19 5.80
CA LEU A 14 8.12 8.49 5.33
C LEU A 14 9.18 8.36 6.42
N GLN A 15 9.42 9.41 7.17
CA GLN A 15 10.41 9.41 8.25
C GLN A 15 9.97 8.51 9.41
N GLY A 16 8.71 8.54 9.78
CA GLY A 16 8.14 7.62 10.77
C GLY A 16 8.31 6.16 10.38
N LEU A 17 8.12 5.83 9.11
CA LEU A 17 8.33 4.51 8.55
C LEU A 17 9.79 4.09 8.55
N LYS A 18 10.69 4.97 8.14
CA LYS A 18 12.13 4.71 8.18
C LYS A 18 12.58 4.37 9.60
N THR A 19 12.13 5.13 10.59
CA THR A 19 12.40 4.86 12.01
C THR A 19 11.82 3.53 12.44
N HIS A 20 10.61 3.20 12.03
CA HIS A 20 9.96 1.93 12.32
C HIS A 20 10.71 0.75 11.69
N TYR A 21 11.15 0.86 10.45
CA TYR A 21 11.96 -0.16 9.77
C TYR A 21 13.31 -0.40 10.45
N ILE A 22 13.98 0.65 10.88
CA ILE A 22 15.27 0.56 11.57
C ILE A 22 15.10 -0.09 12.96
N ASN A 23 14.00 0.22 13.66
CA ASN A 23 13.74 -0.23 15.02
C ASN A 23 12.86 -1.49 15.09
N SER A 24 12.46 -2.08 13.95
CA SER A 24 11.52 -3.20 13.92
C SER A 24 12.13 -4.54 14.31
N SER A 25 12.54 -4.63 15.58
CA SER A 25 12.71 -5.90 16.29
C SER A 25 11.37 -6.64 16.56
N PHE A 26 10.25 -6.12 16.06
CA PHE A 26 8.89 -6.64 16.29
C PHE A 26 8.40 -7.62 15.23
N ARG A 27 9.26 -8.12 14.37
CA ARG A 27 8.88 -9.15 13.40
C ARG A 27 8.81 -10.49 14.09
N PHE A 28 7.62 -10.96 14.31
CA PHE A 28 7.41 -12.38 14.50
C PHE A 28 7.63 -13.05 13.15
N PRO A 29 8.63 -13.94 13.00
CA PRO A 29 8.74 -14.73 11.79
C PRO A 29 7.47 -15.56 11.70
N CYS A 30 6.63 -15.26 10.75
CA CYS A 30 5.41 -16.00 10.48
C CYS A 30 5.54 -16.66 9.11
N ASP A 31 5.26 -17.95 9.04
CA ASP A 31 5.15 -18.62 7.76
C ASP A 31 3.95 -18.06 7.01
N LYS A 32 4.21 -17.47 5.84
CA LYS A 32 3.16 -16.91 5.00
C LYS A 32 2.31 -18.03 4.42
N ASN A 33 1.01 -17.94 4.59
CA ASN A 33 0.04 -18.94 4.16
C ASN A 33 -1.09 -18.38 3.30
N THR A 34 -1.13 -17.06 3.12
CA THR A 34 -2.14 -16.34 2.35
C THR A 34 -1.48 -15.63 1.16
N ASP A 35 -2.00 -15.84 -0.04
CA ASP A 35 -1.41 -15.27 -1.25
C ASP A 35 -1.63 -13.78 -1.34
N PHE A 36 -2.81 -13.33 -0.92
CA PHE A 36 -3.24 -11.95 -1.08
C PHE A 36 -4.06 -11.48 0.12
N VAL A 37 -3.77 -10.30 0.63
CA VAL A 37 -4.57 -9.62 1.66
C VAL A 37 -5.00 -8.24 1.18
N TYR A 38 -6.23 -7.88 1.49
CA TYR A 38 -6.71 -6.52 1.30
C TYR A 38 -7.46 -6.04 2.55
N TRP A 39 -7.09 -4.87 3.04
CA TRP A 39 -7.77 -4.21 4.16
C TRP A 39 -8.26 -2.83 3.75
N GLY A 40 -9.54 -2.58 3.96
CA GLY A 40 -10.20 -1.35 3.56
C GLY A 40 -11.66 -1.56 3.23
N SER A 41 -12.30 -0.52 2.74
CA SER A 41 -13.73 -0.54 2.43
C SER A 41 -13.99 -0.19 0.97
N ASP A 42 -15.10 -0.67 0.45
CA ASP A 42 -15.65 -0.15 -0.79
C ASP A 42 -16.14 1.28 -0.56
N LYS A 43 -15.54 2.21 -1.27
CA LYS A 43 -15.89 3.64 -1.22
C LYS A 43 -16.55 4.13 -2.52
N SER A 44 -17.02 3.22 -3.35
CA SER A 44 -17.68 3.54 -4.63
C SER A 44 -18.91 4.45 -4.47
N LYS A 45 -19.49 4.51 -3.26
CA LYS A 45 -20.67 5.33 -2.94
C LYS A 45 -20.35 6.67 -2.30
N THR A 46 -19.08 6.97 -2.00
CA THR A 46 -18.69 8.29 -1.50
C THR A 46 -18.43 9.26 -2.65
N ALA A 47 -18.65 10.56 -2.43
CA ALA A 47 -18.36 11.58 -3.42
C ALA A 47 -16.91 11.44 -3.90
N GLY A 48 -16.70 11.17 -5.18
CA GLY A 48 -15.40 10.77 -5.73
C GLY A 48 -15.28 9.28 -6.07
N GLY A 49 -16.37 8.52 -6.00
CA GLY A 49 -16.42 7.11 -6.43
C GLY A 49 -15.98 6.92 -7.87
N GLU A 50 -15.24 5.86 -8.11
CA GLU A 50 -14.59 5.54 -9.38
C GLU A 50 -15.57 5.59 -10.57
N LYS A 51 -15.20 6.36 -11.60
CA LYS A 51 -15.94 6.43 -12.87
C LYS A 51 -15.45 5.41 -13.90
N SER A 52 -14.38 4.65 -13.59
CA SER A 52 -13.84 3.65 -14.51
C SER A 52 -14.53 2.30 -14.37
N GLY A 53 -14.64 1.56 -15.45
CA GLY A 53 -15.25 0.22 -15.49
C GLY A 53 -14.54 -0.85 -14.66
N ASP A 54 -13.28 -0.60 -14.27
CA ASP A 54 -12.49 -1.45 -13.37
C ASP A 54 -12.54 -0.90 -11.95
N SER A 55 -13.73 -0.83 -11.40
CA SER A 55 -13.90 -0.37 -10.04
C SER A 55 -13.13 -1.27 -9.06
N ARG A 56 -12.55 -0.69 -8.02
CA ARG A 56 -11.93 -1.42 -6.91
C ARG A 56 -12.78 -2.62 -6.45
N LEU A 57 -14.09 -2.42 -6.42
CA LEU A 57 -15.03 -3.46 -6.07
C LEU A 57 -14.96 -4.67 -7.01
N ASN A 58 -14.90 -4.44 -8.33
CA ASN A 58 -14.86 -5.52 -9.32
C ASN A 58 -13.53 -6.29 -9.22
N ILE A 59 -12.43 -5.58 -9.03
CA ILE A 59 -11.10 -6.17 -8.87
C ILE A 59 -11.06 -7.05 -7.60
N ILE A 60 -11.48 -6.51 -6.46
CA ILE A 60 -11.50 -7.28 -5.20
C ILE A 60 -12.48 -8.44 -5.26
N LYS A 61 -13.62 -8.29 -5.93
CA LYS A 61 -14.54 -9.41 -6.19
C LYS A 61 -13.92 -10.51 -7.04
N SER A 62 -13.17 -10.15 -8.06
CA SER A 62 -12.47 -11.11 -8.92
C SER A 62 -11.46 -11.91 -8.10
N ILE A 63 -10.63 -11.23 -7.31
CA ILE A 63 -9.64 -11.88 -6.44
C ILE A 63 -10.30 -12.79 -5.41
N ALA A 64 -11.35 -12.31 -4.73
CA ALA A 64 -12.05 -13.08 -3.71
C ALA A 64 -12.78 -14.32 -4.24
N LYS A 65 -13.03 -14.39 -5.55
CA LYS A 65 -13.69 -15.52 -6.22
C LYS A 65 -12.71 -16.48 -6.89
N ASN A 66 -11.46 -16.09 -7.05
CA ASN A 66 -10.48 -16.94 -7.71
C ASN A 66 -10.08 -18.08 -6.76
N PRO A 67 -10.37 -19.36 -7.11
CA PRO A 67 -10.04 -20.51 -6.26
C PRO A 67 -8.52 -20.76 -6.18
N ASP A 68 -7.75 -20.26 -7.14
CA ASP A 68 -6.30 -20.46 -7.22
C ASP A 68 -5.51 -19.45 -6.38
N VAL A 69 -6.20 -18.46 -5.80
CA VAL A 69 -5.60 -17.42 -4.97
C VAL A 69 -6.21 -17.46 -3.57
N SER A 70 -5.43 -17.90 -2.60
CA SER A 70 -5.80 -17.79 -1.19
C SER A 70 -5.84 -16.31 -0.79
N SER A 71 -7.05 -15.78 -0.53
CA SER A 71 -7.21 -14.35 -0.25
C SER A 71 -7.93 -14.06 1.05
N THR A 72 -7.46 -13.05 1.78
CA THR A 72 -8.09 -12.51 2.98
C THR A 72 -8.54 -11.07 2.72
N ILE A 73 -9.84 -10.83 2.79
CA ILE A 73 -10.42 -9.50 2.60
C ILE A 73 -10.99 -9.00 3.92
N ILE A 74 -10.53 -7.83 4.35
CA ILE A 74 -10.91 -7.20 5.61
C ILE A 74 -11.56 -5.84 5.32
N GLY A 75 -12.70 -5.56 5.95
CA GLY A 75 -13.36 -4.27 5.82
C GLY A 75 -14.85 -4.35 5.49
N ARG A 76 -15.43 -3.22 5.12
CA ARG A 76 -16.87 -3.14 4.78
C ARG A 76 -17.06 -3.24 3.27
N TRP A 77 -17.57 -4.36 2.82
CA TRP A 77 -17.81 -4.65 1.41
C TRP A 77 -19.27 -5.03 1.16
N PRO A 78 -19.80 -4.74 -0.03
CA PRO A 78 -21.17 -5.17 -0.39
C PRO A 78 -21.25 -6.69 -0.55
N SER A 79 -22.46 -7.19 -0.70
CA SER A 79 -22.72 -8.60 -0.97
C SER A 79 -21.96 -9.09 -2.21
N GLY A 80 -21.42 -10.30 -2.13
CA GLY A 80 -20.66 -10.93 -3.22
C GLY A 80 -19.13 -10.80 -3.08
N VAL A 81 -18.63 -10.14 -2.04
CA VAL A 81 -17.26 -10.28 -1.58
C VAL A 81 -17.25 -11.09 -0.30
N LYS A 82 -16.53 -12.22 -0.29
CA LYS A 82 -16.29 -12.97 0.94
C LYS A 82 -15.33 -12.16 1.82
N VAL A 83 -15.81 -11.72 2.97
CA VAL A 83 -15.07 -10.90 3.89
C VAL A 83 -14.74 -11.71 5.13
N GLU A 84 -13.47 -11.76 5.50
CA GLU A 84 -13.03 -12.43 6.72
C GLU A 84 -13.57 -11.72 7.96
N LYS A 85 -13.37 -10.40 8.03
CA LYS A 85 -13.91 -9.56 9.12
C LYS A 85 -14.34 -8.19 8.59
N LYS A 86 -15.50 -7.70 9.06
CA LYS A 86 -16.02 -6.38 8.65
C LYS A 86 -15.22 -5.21 9.19
N TRP A 87 -14.68 -5.35 10.38
CA TRP A 87 -13.83 -4.40 11.06
C TRP A 87 -13.01 -5.10 12.13
N ILE A 88 -11.73 -4.75 12.21
CA ILE A 88 -10.83 -5.24 13.24
C ILE A 88 -9.89 -4.12 13.68
N PRO A 89 -9.42 -4.12 14.94
CA PRO A 89 -8.37 -3.22 15.39
C PRO A 89 -7.09 -3.38 14.56
N LEU A 90 -6.30 -2.30 14.44
CA LEU A 90 -5.04 -2.32 13.70
C LEU A 90 -4.12 -3.47 14.14
N LYS A 91 -4.03 -3.71 15.44
CA LYS A 91 -3.19 -4.80 15.99
C LYS A 91 -3.58 -6.18 15.46
N GLU A 92 -4.87 -6.45 15.29
CA GLU A 92 -5.34 -7.71 14.70
C GLU A 92 -5.11 -7.73 13.18
N THR A 93 -5.25 -6.58 12.52
CA THR A 93 -4.97 -6.43 11.08
C THR A 93 -3.54 -6.86 10.79
N LEU A 94 -2.57 -6.43 11.59
CA LEU A 94 -1.16 -6.78 11.43
C LEU A 94 -0.93 -8.29 11.38
N GLY A 95 -1.65 -9.07 12.19
CA GLY A 95 -1.55 -10.54 12.17
C GLY A 95 -1.97 -11.17 10.84
N TYR A 96 -2.96 -10.60 10.12
CA TYR A 96 -3.32 -11.05 8.77
C TYR A 96 -2.32 -10.58 7.72
N LEU A 97 -1.76 -9.38 7.90
CA LEU A 97 -0.75 -8.84 7.01
C LEU A 97 0.51 -9.71 7.03
N ASP A 98 1.03 -10.01 8.20
CA ASP A 98 2.25 -10.81 8.37
C ASP A 98 2.16 -12.19 7.71
N GLN A 99 0.97 -12.76 7.63
CA GLN A 99 0.72 -14.06 7.01
C GLN A 99 0.59 -14.02 5.49
N SER A 100 0.64 -12.85 4.88
CA SER A 100 0.31 -12.67 3.46
C SER A 100 1.52 -12.34 2.62
N TYR A 101 1.53 -12.82 1.36
CA TYR A 101 2.61 -12.53 0.39
C TYR A 101 2.44 -11.17 -0.29
N SER A 102 1.21 -10.78 -0.59
CA SER A 102 0.96 -9.61 -1.42
C SER A 102 -0.31 -8.84 -1.05
N THR A 103 -0.38 -7.61 -1.52
CA THR A 103 -1.57 -6.75 -1.49
C THR A 103 -1.66 -5.90 -2.74
N LEU A 104 -2.76 -5.16 -2.89
CA LEU A 104 -2.95 -4.20 -3.98
C LEU A 104 -3.30 -2.81 -3.44
N CYS A 105 -2.58 -1.81 -3.88
CA CYS A 105 -2.78 -0.43 -3.52
C CYS A 105 -3.53 0.31 -4.63
N PHE A 106 -4.58 1.05 -4.24
CA PHE A 106 -5.37 1.90 -5.12
C PHE A 106 -5.23 3.35 -4.70
N ASN A 107 -5.23 4.23 -5.68
CA ASN A 107 -5.42 5.65 -5.43
C ASN A 107 -6.89 6.00 -5.22
N TRP A 108 -7.10 7.16 -4.61
CA TRP A 108 -8.33 7.91 -4.78
C TRP A 108 -8.35 8.48 -6.20
N ILE A 109 -9.55 8.72 -6.72
CA ILE A 109 -9.72 9.45 -7.98
C ILE A 109 -8.94 10.77 -7.87
N ASP A 110 -8.20 11.09 -8.90
CA ASP A 110 -7.40 12.31 -9.01
C ASP A 110 -6.21 12.45 -8.05
N GLN A 111 -5.86 11.42 -7.27
CA GLN A 111 -4.66 11.42 -6.46
C GLN A 111 -3.59 10.51 -7.05
N THR A 112 -2.40 11.06 -7.20
CA THR A 112 -1.22 10.37 -7.73
C THR A 112 -0.25 9.93 -6.63
N ALA A 113 -0.58 10.23 -5.37
CA ALA A 113 0.29 10.02 -4.22
C ALA A 113 0.33 8.55 -3.76
N VAL A 114 1.42 8.18 -3.12
CA VAL A 114 1.56 6.90 -2.42
C VAL A 114 0.75 6.95 -1.12
N THR A 115 -0.06 5.93 -0.87
CA THR A 115 -0.94 5.87 0.30
C THR A 115 -0.28 5.14 1.47
N GLY A 116 -0.77 5.38 2.69
CA GLY A 116 -0.31 4.69 3.90
C GLY A 116 -0.31 3.17 3.79
N ARG A 117 -1.24 2.59 3.00
CA ARG A 117 -1.30 1.13 2.77
C ARG A 117 -0.03 0.57 2.12
N TYR A 118 0.57 1.30 1.21
CA TYR A 118 1.83 0.88 0.59
C TYR A 118 2.93 0.73 1.64
N HIS A 119 3.01 1.68 2.53
CA HIS A 119 3.97 1.69 3.64
C HIS A 119 3.70 0.58 4.66
N GLU A 120 2.42 0.43 5.05
CA GLU A 120 1.99 -0.65 5.95
C GLU A 120 2.35 -2.03 5.38
N ALA A 121 2.15 -2.24 4.08
CA ALA A 121 2.51 -3.47 3.40
C ALA A 121 4.02 -3.75 3.49
N LEU A 122 4.86 -2.78 3.14
CA LEU A 122 6.31 -2.95 3.23
C LEU A 122 6.79 -3.18 4.67
N ALA A 123 6.13 -2.56 5.66
CA ALA A 123 6.43 -2.77 7.08
C ALA A 123 6.14 -4.21 7.53
N CYS A 124 5.16 -4.86 6.92
CA CYS A 124 4.77 -6.26 7.21
C CYS A 124 5.38 -7.28 6.25
N ASP A 125 6.43 -6.94 5.51
CA ASP A 125 7.06 -7.84 4.54
C ASP A 125 6.11 -8.36 3.44
N ILE A 126 5.16 -7.53 3.01
CA ILE A 126 4.21 -7.83 1.95
C ILE A 126 4.61 -7.07 0.68
N VAL A 127 4.53 -7.74 -0.47
CA VAL A 127 4.72 -7.07 -1.76
C VAL A 127 3.49 -6.21 -2.07
N PRO A 128 3.63 -4.87 -2.10
CA PRO A 128 2.56 -3.98 -2.49
C PRO A 128 2.52 -3.84 -4.02
N PHE A 129 1.62 -4.54 -4.67
CA PHE A 129 1.27 -4.21 -6.05
C PHE A 129 0.49 -2.90 -6.10
N VAL A 130 0.56 -2.21 -7.22
CA VAL A 130 -0.10 -0.93 -7.42
C VAL A 130 -0.97 -0.96 -8.66
N TRP A 131 -2.13 -0.34 -8.59
CA TRP A 131 -3.07 -0.35 -9.71
C TRP A 131 -2.88 0.87 -10.62
N GLN A 132 -2.72 0.62 -11.91
CA GLN A 132 -2.69 1.63 -12.97
C GLN A 132 -1.94 2.94 -12.64
N ASN A 133 -2.67 4.02 -12.35
CA ASN A 133 -2.12 5.36 -12.16
C ASN A 133 -1.59 5.65 -10.74
N TYR A 134 -1.43 4.61 -9.92
CA TYR A 134 -0.86 4.79 -8.58
C TYR A 134 0.57 5.33 -8.70
N ASP A 135 0.88 6.41 -7.95
CA ASP A 135 2.18 7.09 -8.04
C ASP A 135 2.60 7.38 -9.49
N SER A 136 1.71 8.00 -10.28
CA SER A 136 1.95 8.25 -11.71
C SER A 136 3.15 9.15 -11.98
N ASN A 137 3.62 9.89 -10.99
CA ASN A 137 4.84 10.70 -11.06
C ASN A 137 6.11 9.90 -10.75
N ASN A 138 6.00 8.61 -10.44
CA ASN A 138 7.11 7.72 -10.11
C ASN A 138 8.02 8.26 -8.99
N ILE A 139 7.42 8.87 -7.97
CA ILE A 139 8.15 9.47 -6.85
C ILE A 139 8.82 8.38 -6.01
N LEU A 140 8.08 7.33 -5.66
CA LEU A 140 8.57 6.20 -4.87
C LEU A 140 8.61 4.88 -5.63
N ILE A 141 7.67 4.68 -6.56
CA ILE A 141 7.52 3.44 -7.31
C ILE A 141 8.10 3.62 -8.70
N THR A 142 9.29 3.08 -8.91
CA THR A 142 10.01 3.18 -10.20
C THR A 142 10.06 1.90 -10.96
N ASP A 143 9.68 0.80 -10.32
CA ASP A 143 9.65 -0.49 -10.97
C ASP A 143 8.24 -0.75 -11.53
N ASP A 144 8.12 -0.72 -12.86
CA ASP A 144 6.87 -1.01 -13.57
C ASP A 144 6.37 -2.44 -13.27
N TRP A 145 7.25 -3.33 -12.83
CA TRP A 145 6.84 -4.67 -12.42
C TRP A 145 5.80 -4.67 -11.28
N GLN A 146 5.85 -3.71 -10.37
CA GLN A 146 4.85 -3.59 -9.31
C GLN A 146 3.48 -3.12 -9.82
N ARG A 147 3.43 -2.50 -10.99
CA ARG A 147 2.23 -1.91 -11.56
C ARG A 147 1.41 -2.96 -12.29
N CYS A 148 0.13 -3.08 -11.93
CA CYS A 148 -0.82 -3.96 -12.57
C CYS A 148 -1.83 -3.15 -13.39
N LEU A 149 -1.98 -3.49 -14.64
CA LEU A 149 -2.96 -2.90 -15.56
C LEU A 149 -4.22 -3.77 -15.65
N THR A 150 -4.07 -5.06 -15.42
CA THR A 150 -5.15 -6.05 -15.47
C THR A 150 -5.13 -6.97 -14.24
N VAL A 151 -6.24 -7.65 -14.01
CA VAL A 151 -6.35 -8.64 -12.92
C VAL A 151 -5.51 -9.88 -13.23
N ASP A 152 -5.39 -10.26 -14.50
CA ASP A 152 -4.58 -11.41 -14.91
C ASP A 152 -3.09 -11.17 -14.64
N GLU A 153 -2.58 -9.98 -14.97
CA GLU A 153 -1.21 -9.59 -14.58
C GLU A 153 -0.99 -9.68 -13.07
N LEU A 154 -1.99 -9.27 -12.28
CA LEU A 154 -1.89 -9.37 -10.82
C LEU A 154 -1.78 -10.84 -10.37
N TYR A 155 -2.54 -11.75 -10.97
CA TYR A 155 -2.46 -13.18 -10.63
C TYR A 155 -1.11 -13.77 -10.96
N ASP A 156 -0.55 -13.47 -12.14
CA ASP A 156 0.77 -13.93 -12.53
C ASP A 156 1.84 -13.44 -11.55
N LYS A 157 1.79 -12.18 -11.16
CA LYS A 157 2.72 -11.58 -10.19
C LYS A 157 2.56 -12.15 -8.78
N ILE A 158 1.34 -12.41 -8.33
CA ILE A 158 1.09 -13.12 -7.06
C ILE A 158 1.76 -14.50 -7.08
N ALA A 159 1.60 -15.24 -8.16
CA ALA A 159 2.24 -16.55 -8.30
C ALA A 159 3.79 -16.47 -8.31
N GLU A 160 4.35 -15.38 -8.81
CA GLU A 160 5.80 -15.15 -8.83
C GLU A 160 6.35 -14.84 -7.43
N VAL A 161 5.71 -13.94 -6.67
CA VAL A 161 6.21 -13.56 -5.32
C VAL A 161 6.16 -14.69 -4.32
N LYS A 162 5.29 -15.67 -4.50
CA LYS A 162 5.24 -16.88 -3.68
C LYS A 162 6.48 -17.75 -3.82
N LYS A 163 7.18 -17.66 -4.94
CA LYS A 163 8.34 -18.50 -5.26
C LYS A 163 9.65 -17.93 -4.74
N SER A 164 9.70 -16.62 -4.47
CA SER A 164 10.96 -15.96 -4.12
C SER A 164 10.72 -14.61 -3.42
N SER A 165 11.51 -14.32 -2.39
CA SER A 165 11.56 -13.00 -1.72
C SER A 165 12.23 -11.91 -2.58
N LYS A 166 12.88 -12.28 -3.69
CA LYS A 166 13.69 -11.38 -4.53
C LYS A 166 13.00 -10.04 -4.80
N TRP A 167 11.72 -10.09 -5.14
CA TRP A 167 10.97 -8.87 -5.46
C TRP A 167 10.70 -7.99 -4.23
N LEU A 168 10.38 -8.60 -3.11
CA LEU A 168 10.20 -7.85 -1.87
C LEU A 168 11.50 -7.17 -1.45
N ASP A 169 12.63 -7.90 -1.49
CA ASP A 169 13.94 -7.37 -1.13
C ASP A 169 14.33 -6.20 -2.04
N LYS A 170 14.12 -6.34 -3.36
CA LYS A 170 14.35 -5.28 -4.33
C LYS A 170 13.50 -4.04 -4.05
N ILE A 171 12.18 -4.22 -3.89
CA ILE A 171 11.24 -3.13 -3.65
C ILE A 171 11.59 -2.38 -2.35
N LYS A 172 11.91 -3.10 -1.28
CA LYS A 172 12.34 -2.50 -0.02
C LYS A 172 13.61 -1.69 -0.17
N THR A 173 14.59 -2.24 -0.86
CA THR A 173 15.87 -1.56 -1.10
C THR A 173 15.65 -0.29 -1.90
N ASP A 174 14.92 -0.37 -3.01
CA ASP A 174 14.63 0.78 -3.87
C ASP A 174 13.84 1.85 -3.11
N PHE A 175 12.85 1.44 -2.32
CA PHE A 175 12.07 2.35 -1.49
C PHE A 175 12.93 3.06 -0.43
N MET A 176 13.75 2.32 0.30
CA MET A 176 14.64 2.89 1.33
C MET A 176 15.66 3.87 0.74
N ASN A 177 16.17 3.60 -0.44
CA ASN A 177 17.11 4.49 -1.14
C ASN A 177 16.48 5.82 -1.59
N ARG A 178 15.15 5.87 -1.70
CA ARG A 178 14.39 7.07 -2.10
C ARG A 178 13.86 7.87 -0.94
N LEU A 179 13.85 7.31 0.25
CA LEU A 179 13.46 8.06 1.42
C LEU A 179 14.45 9.18 1.69
N PRO A 180 13.98 10.38 2.04
CA PRO A 180 14.85 11.48 2.38
C PRO A 180 15.78 11.10 3.54
N THR A 181 16.99 11.61 3.53
CA THR A 181 17.88 11.51 4.68
C THR A 181 17.29 12.33 5.84
N GLU A 182 17.74 12.05 7.06
CA GLU A 182 17.32 12.81 8.23
C GLU A 182 17.63 14.31 8.07
N GLU A 183 18.76 14.64 7.49
CA GLU A 183 19.15 16.04 7.21
C GLU A 183 18.21 16.69 6.18
N GLN A 184 17.87 15.99 5.12
CA GLN A 184 16.90 16.47 4.11
C GLN A 184 15.52 16.69 4.74
N TYR A 185 15.09 15.75 5.56
CA TYR A 185 13.80 15.85 6.26
C TYR A 185 13.75 17.10 7.16
N TYR A 186 14.78 17.34 7.97
CA TYR A 186 14.81 18.52 8.84
C TYR A 186 14.87 19.84 8.07
N LYS A 187 15.58 19.89 6.94
CA LYS A 187 15.60 21.07 6.08
C LYS A 187 14.21 21.37 5.49
N GLU A 188 13.52 20.35 4.99
CA GLU A 188 12.16 20.50 4.46
C GLU A 188 11.18 20.94 5.55
N PHE A 189 11.27 20.33 6.72
CA PHE A 189 10.46 20.70 7.88
C PHE A 189 10.70 22.16 8.32
N GLU A 190 11.95 22.60 8.34
CA GLU A 190 12.31 23.99 8.69
C GLU A 190 11.73 25.00 7.67
N VAL A 191 11.77 24.68 6.40
CA VAL A 191 11.18 25.53 5.34
C VAL A 191 9.68 25.70 5.58
N VAL A 192 8.96 24.59 5.79
CA VAL A 192 7.51 24.62 6.04
C VAL A 192 7.18 25.37 7.32
N LEU A 193 7.92 25.15 8.39
CA LEU A 193 7.73 25.84 9.65
C LEU A 193 7.92 27.35 9.52
N ASN A 194 8.97 27.78 8.81
CA ASN A 194 9.25 29.20 8.55
C ASN A 194 8.14 29.85 7.70
N ASP A 195 7.58 29.15 6.74
CA ASP A 195 6.47 29.63 5.94
C ASP A 195 5.17 29.75 6.75
N CYS A 196 4.94 28.86 7.71
CA CYS A 196 3.81 28.96 8.62
C CYS A 196 3.92 30.13 9.60
N ILE A 197 5.14 30.46 10.05
CA ILE A 197 5.39 31.56 11.00
C ILE A 197 5.27 32.93 10.32
N LYS A 198 5.57 33.03 9.01
CA LYS A 198 5.50 34.27 8.25
C LYS A 198 4.07 34.66 7.81
N ARG A 199 3.10 33.85 8.07
CA ARG A 199 1.67 34.08 7.79
C ARG A 199 0.90 34.50 9.04
#